data_07825180237d37941fc0b0e9ee5f79b7
#
_entry.id   07825180237d37941fc0b0e9ee5f79b7
#
_cell.length_a   1.000
_cell.length_b   1.000
_cell.length_c   1.000
_cell.angle_alpha   90.00
_cell.angle_beta   90.00
_cell.angle_gamma   90.00
#
_symmetry.space_group_name_H-M   'P 1'
#
loop_
_entity.id
_entity.type
_entity.pdbx_description
1 polymer ?
#
loop_
_entity_poly.entity_id
_entity_poly.type
_entity_poly.pdbx_seq_one_letter_code
_entity_poly.pdbx_strand_id
1 'polypeptide(L)'
;STVVMIKMIDLLVRKDGYSHKEFAERWQNDHAELAKDLPGLRKYTTSVPGNPDAVDYDGVLELYFDDMAALNEAFESEVGQADAAEFIDMEAGPTLIVEETVQLDEIHD
;
A
#
# COMPACT_ATOMS: atom_id res chain seq x y z
N SER A 1 23.28 0.67 14.77
CA SER A 1 22.26 -0.33 15.05
C SER A 1 21.27 -0.42 13.88
N THR A 2 20.80 -1.61 13.61
CA THR A 2 19.83 -1.86 12.56
C THR A 2 18.44 -1.58 13.09
N VAL A 3 17.71 -0.71 12.40
CA VAL A 3 16.30 -0.50 12.70
C VAL A 3 15.51 -1.48 11.84
N VAL A 4 14.76 -2.36 12.49
CA VAL A 4 13.89 -3.30 11.81
C VAL A 4 12.48 -2.76 11.88
N MET A 5 11.90 -2.52 10.72
CA MET A 5 10.53 -2.06 10.62
C MET A 5 9.64 -3.18 10.09
N ILE A 6 8.41 -3.19 10.54
CA ILE A 6 7.40 -4.06 9.98
C ILE A 6 6.83 -3.38 8.74
N LYS A 7 6.73 -4.14 7.68
CA LYS A 7 6.25 -3.63 6.40
C LYS A 7 5.10 -4.51 5.92
N MET A 8 4.00 -3.89 5.55
CA MET A 8 2.93 -4.59 4.84
C MET A 8 3.09 -4.35 3.35
N ILE A 9 3.04 -5.42 2.59
CA ILE A 9 3.00 -5.38 1.13
C ILE A 9 1.64 -5.91 0.70
N ASP A 10 0.92 -5.15 -0.12
CA ASP A 10 -0.36 -5.59 -0.66
C ASP A 10 -0.33 -5.45 -2.17
N LEU A 11 -0.64 -6.53 -2.87
CA LEU A 11 -0.75 -6.54 -4.33
C LEU A 11 -2.22 -6.30 -4.67
N LEU A 12 -2.50 -5.13 -5.21
CA LEU A 12 -3.87 -4.67 -5.42
C LEU A 12 -4.41 -5.02 -6.79
N VAL A 13 -5.70 -5.35 -6.83
CA VAL A 13 -6.45 -5.55 -8.07
C VAL A 13 -7.56 -4.50 -8.10
N ARG A 14 -7.67 -3.80 -9.22
CA ARG A 14 -8.71 -2.80 -9.40
C ARG A 14 -10.09 -3.45 -9.45
N LYS A 15 -11.07 -2.72 -8.97
CA LYS A 15 -12.45 -3.16 -9.04
C LYS A 15 -12.94 -3.07 -10.48
N ASP A 16 -13.87 -3.96 -10.85
CA ASP A 16 -14.49 -3.91 -12.18
C ASP A 16 -15.11 -2.53 -12.42
N GLY A 17 -14.93 -2.04 -13.63
CA GLY A 17 -15.43 -0.72 -13.99
C GLY A 17 -14.37 0.38 -13.97
N TYR A 18 -13.20 0.11 -13.39
CA TYR A 18 -12.08 1.05 -13.40
C TYR A 18 -11.08 0.63 -14.48
N SER A 19 -10.64 1.59 -15.28
CA SER A 19 -9.47 1.37 -16.14
C SER A 19 -8.21 1.40 -15.28
N HIS A 20 -7.08 0.94 -15.82
CA HIS A 20 -5.78 1.02 -15.13
C HIS A 20 -5.47 2.46 -14.72
N LYS A 21 -5.70 3.40 -15.62
CA LYS A 21 -5.44 4.81 -15.38
C LYS A 21 -6.34 5.41 -14.32
N GLU A 22 -7.62 5.11 -14.37
CA GLU A 22 -8.59 5.58 -13.39
C GLU A 22 -8.27 5.04 -12.00
N PHE A 23 -7.90 3.75 -11.92
CA PHE A 23 -7.48 3.14 -10.67
C PHE A 23 -6.25 3.86 -10.10
N ALA A 24 -5.22 4.04 -10.91
CA ALA A 24 -3.97 4.67 -10.47
C ALA A 24 -4.21 6.09 -9.97
N GLU A 25 -4.98 6.88 -10.70
CA GLU A 25 -5.30 8.26 -10.32
C GLU A 25 -6.09 8.31 -9.01
N ARG A 26 -7.10 7.45 -8.87
CA ARG A 26 -7.93 7.39 -7.67
C ARG A 26 -7.11 7.00 -6.45
N TRP A 27 -6.25 5.99 -6.62
CA TRP A 27 -5.43 5.45 -5.55
C TRP A 27 -4.33 6.41 -5.11
N GLN A 28 -3.61 6.97 -6.06
CA GLN A 28 -2.41 7.78 -5.76
C GLN A 28 -2.72 9.23 -5.40
N ASN A 29 -3.94 9.68 -5.61
CA ASN A 29 -4.36 11.05 -5.28
C ASN A 29 -5.40 11.05 -4.16
N ASP A 30 -6.67 10.87 -4.47
CA ASP A 30 -7.75 11.01 -3.49
C ASP A 30 -7.59 10.05 -2.31
N HIS A 31 -7.35 8.78 -2.59
CA HIS A 31 -7.21 7.79 -1.53
C HIS A 31 -5.95 8.01 -0.71
N ALA A 32 -4.84 8.38 -1.35
CA ALA A 32 -3.58 8.61 -0.65
C ALA A 32 -3.70 9.73 0.39
N GLU A 33 -4.49 10.76 0.11
CA GLU A 33 -4.71 11.84 1.07
C GLU A 33 -5.36 11.34 2.36
N LEU A 34 -6.23 10.34 2.26
CA LEU A 34 -6.83 9.70 3.43
C LEU A 34 -5.86 8.76 4.12
N ALA A 35 -5.19 7.91 3.34
CA ALA A 35 -4.33 6.85 3.88
C ALA A 35 -3.10 7.41 4.61
N LYS A 36 -2.63 8.58 4.25
CA LYS A 36 -1.52 9.22 4.95
C LYS A 36 -1.81 9.48 6.42
N ASP A 37 -3.07 9.51 6.81
CA ASP A 37 -3.48 9.77 8.19
C ASP A 37 -3.57 8.51 9.06
N LEU A 38 -3.20 7.35 8.53
CA LEU A 38 -3.15 6.12 9.32
C LEU A 38 -2.24 6.32 10.55
N PRO A 39 -2.72 6.00 11.75
CA PRO A 39 -1.89 6.18 12.95
C PRO A 39 -0.65 5.28 12.90
N GLY A 40 0.48 5.82 13.32
CA GLY A 40 1.74 5.07 13.40
C GLY A 40 2.44 4.83 12.07
N LEU A 41 1.90 5.30 10.97
CA LEU A 41 2.49 5.11 9.64
C LEU A 41 3.82 5.86 9.54
N ARG A 42 4.88 5.14 9.15
CA ARG A 42 6.23 5.70 9.04
C ARG A 42 6.65 5.95 7.59
N LYS A 43 6.18 5.13 6.66
CA LYS A 43 6.44 5.30 5.24
C LYS A 43 5.31 4.66 4.46
N TYR A 44 4.92 5.29 3.38
CA TYR A 44 3.82 4.84 2.55
C TYR A 44 4.23 5.02 1.08
N THR A 45 4.26 3.93 0.33
CA THR A 45 4.56 3.98 -1.09
C THR A 45 3.47 3.30 -1.90
N THR A 46 3.21 3.87 -3.06
CA THR A 46 2.31 3.29 -4.06
C THR A 46 3.10 3.11 -5.34
N SER A 47 3.02 1.93 -5.91
CA SER A 47 3.72 1.63 -7.16
C SER A 47 2.75 1.03 -8.15
N VAL A 48 2.81 1.49 -9.40
CA VAL A 48 1.96 0.97 -10.46
C VAL A 48 2.83 0.32 -11.53
N PRO A 49 2.34 -0.74 -12.20
CA PRO A 49 3.11 -1.43 -13.23
C PRO A 49 3.45 -0.49 -14.38
N GLY A 50 4.67 -0.64 -14.92
CA GLY A 50 5.07 0.08 -16.12
C GLY A 50 4.31 -0.38 -17.37
N ASN A 51 3.89 -1.66 -17.37
CA ASN A 51 3.07 -2.24 -18.44
C ASN A 51 1.88 -2.97 -17.80
N PRO A 52 0.79 -2.26 -17.51
CA PRO A 52 -0.36 -2.84 -16.80
C PRO A 52 -0.99 -4.06 -17.50
N ASP A 53 -0.95 -4.11 -18.82
CA ASP A 53 -1.57 -5.20 -19.57
C ASP A 53 -0.79 -6.50 -19.49
N ALA A 54 0.45 -6.44 -19.04
CA ALA A 54 1.33 -7.62 -18.98
C ALA A 54 1.30 -8.33 -17.61
N VAL A 55 0.61 -7.78 -16.61
CA VAL A 55 0.62 -8.32 -15.25
C VAL A 55 -0.80 -8.40 -14.69
N ASP A 56 -0.96 -9.23 -13.66
CA ASP A 56 -2.27 -9.49 -13.05
C ASP A 56 -2.65 -8.50 -11.95
N TYR A 57 -1.70 -7.68 -11.49
CA TYR A 57 -1.93 -6.75 -10.40
C TYR A 57 -1.82 -5.30 -10.88
N ASP A 58 -2.60 -4.44 -10.26
CA ASP A 58 -2.70 -3.03 -10.66
C ASP A 58 -1.88 -2.11 -9.79
N GLY A 59 -1.42 -2.58 -8.64
CA GLY A 59 -0.61 -1.77 -7.75
C GLY A 59 0.11 -2.58 -6.70
N VAL A 60 1.20 -2.01 -6.20
CA VAL A 60 1.94 -2.54 -5.05
C VAL A 60 1.89 -1.48 -3.97
N LEU A 61 1.23 -1.81 -2.87
CA LEU A 61 1.12 -0.95 -1.69
C LEU A 61 2.17 -1.39 -0.68
N GLU A 62 2.90 -0.43 -0.12
CA GLU A 62 3.83 -0.71 0.96
C GLU A 62 3.61 0.28 2.10
N LEU A 63 3.36 -0.25 3.29
CA LEU A 63 3.16 0.53 4.51
C LEU A 63 4.17 0.08 5.56
N TYR A 64 4.84 1.03 6.18
CA TYR A 64 5.88 0.75 7.17
C TYR A 64 5.44 1.21 8.55
N PHE A 65 5.64 0.36 9.56
CA PHE A 65 5.32 0.63 10.95
C PHE A 65 6.49 0.24 11.84
N ASP A 66 6.58 0.83 13.04
CA ASP A 66 7.65 0.52 13.98
C ASP A 66 7.61 -0.96 14.42
N ASP A 67 6.41 -1.50 14.62
CA ASP A 67 6.22 -2.86 15.12
C ASP A 67 4.80 -3.36 14.78
N MET A 68 4.53 -4.61 15.13
CA MET A 68 3.23 -5.21 14.89
C MET A 68 2.09 -4.53 15.63
N ALA A 69 2.37 -4.02 16.84
CA ALA A 69 1.35 -3.32 17.61
C ALA A 69 0.88 -2.06 16.89
N ALA A 70 1.81 -1.31 16.31
CA ALA A 70 1.48 -0.12 15.53
C ALA A 70 0.69 -0.47 14.27
N LEU A 71 1.08 -1.53 13.58
CA LEU A 71 0.36 -2.01 12.40
C LEU A 71 -1.08 -2.40 12.75
N ASN A 72 -1.26 -3.16 13.82
CA ASN A 72 -2.59 -3.58 14.26
C ASN A 72 -3.46 -2.38 14.64
N GLU A 73 -2.89 -1.40 15.32
CA GLU A 73 -3.62 -0.18 15.68
C GLU A 73 -4.08 0.57 14.43
N ALA A 74 -3.22 0.67 13.42
CA ALA A 74 -3.58 1.32 12.16
C ALA A 74 -4.76 0.62 11.50
N PHE A 75 -4.77 -0.72 11.47
CA PHE A 75 -5.84 -1.47 10.83
C PHE A 75 -7.13 -1.53 11.65
N GLU A 76 -7.07 -1.24 12.93
CA GLU A 76 -8.27 -1.07 13.74
C GLU A 76 -8.92 0.29 13.51
N SER A 77 -8.21 1.23 12.90
CA SER A 77 -8.75 2.52 12.56
C SER A 77 -9.61 2.42 11.32
N GLU A 78 -10.54 3.35 11.15
CA GLU A 78 -11.45 3.36 10.00
C GLU A 78 -10.91 4.20 8.83
N VAL A 79 -9.71 4.75 8.97
CA VAL A 79 -9.14 5.64 7.96
C VAL A 79 -8.97 4.91 6.63
N GLY A 80 -9.66 5.38 5.62
CA GLY A 80 -9.49 4.94 4.25
C GLY A 80 -10.10 3.59 3.86
N GLN A 81 -10.55 2.77 4.81
CA GLN A 81 -11.06 1.43 4.49
C GLN A 81 -12.30 1.46 3.59
N ALA A 82 -13.27 2.27 3.93
CA ALA A 82 -14.49 2.37 3.13
C ALA A 82 -14.19 2.94 1.74
N ASP A 83 -13.27 3.90 1.68
CA ASP A 83 -12.86 4.48 0.41
C ASP A 83 -12.15 3.47 -0.46
N ALA A 84 -11.26 2.67 0.14
CA ALA A 84 -10.52 1.63 -0.60
C ALA A 84 -11.47 0.65 -1.29
N ALA A 85 -12.51 0.22 -0.61
CA ALA A 85 -13.46 -0.76 -1.15
C ALA A 85 -14.23 -0.26 -2.37
N GLU A 86 -14.24 1.04 -2.62
CA GLU A 86 -14.93 1.59 -3.78
C GLU A 86 -14.19 1.35 -5.09
N PHE A 87 -12.87 1.21 -5.05
CA PHE A 87 -12.09 1.05 -6.29
C PHE A 87 -11.11 -0.13 -6.27
N ILE A 88 -10.91 -0.77 -5.12
CA ILE A 88 -10.05 -1.94 -4.97
C ILE A 88 -10.92 -3.16 -4.75
N ASP A 89 -10.59 -4.26 -5.44
CA ASP A 89 -11.16 -5.56 -5.12
C ASP A 89 -10.47 -6.07 -3.86
N MET A 90 -11.14 -5.92 -2.73
CA MET A 90 -10.56 -6.19 -1.40
C MET A 90 -10.34 -7.68 -1.14
N GLU A 91 -10.89 -8.56 -1.96
CA GLU A 91 -10.74 -10.00 -1.81
C GLU A 91 -9.68 -10.58 -2.75
N ALA A 92 -9.18 -9.79 -3.69
CA ALA A 92 -8.19 -10.23 -4.65
C ALA A 92 -6.79 -9.76 -4.23
N GLY A 93 -5.79 -10.55 -4.59
CA GLY A 93 -4.41 -10.22 -4.33
C GLY A 93 -3.93 -10.57 -2.94
N PRO A 94 -2.67 -11.00 -2.82
CA PRO A 94 -2.09 -11.37 -1.53
C PRO A 94 -1.62 -10.16 -0.73
N THR A 95 -1.63 -10.32 0.59
CA THR A 95 -1.04 -9.38 1.54
C THR A 95 0.05 -10.10 2.31
N LEU A 96 1.22 -9.49 2.42
CA LEU A 96 2.34 -10.02 3.18
C LEU A 96 2.74 -9.04 4.27
N ILE A 97 3.03 -9.58 5.46
CA ILE A 97 3.64 -8.81 6.54
C ILE A 97 5.08 -9.30 6.65
N VAL A 98 6.03 -8.40 6.49
CA VAL A 98 7.45 -8.76 6.40
C VAL A 98 8.30 -7.86 7.28
N GLU A 99 9.49 -8.35 7.61
CA GLU A 99 10.56 -7.56 8.22
C GLU A 99 11.56 -7.26 7.11
N GLU A 100 11.78 -5.99 6.83
CA GLU A 100 12.67 -5.59 5.76
C GLU A 100 14.09 -5.44 6.29
N THR A 101 15.03 -6.01 5.57
CA THR A 101 16.46 -5.77 5.80
C THR A 101 17.02 -5.07 4.58
N VAL A 102 17.56 -3.87 4.79
CA VAL A 102 18.19 -3.12 3.70
C VAL A 102 19.61 -3.67 3.49
N GLN A 103 19.87 -4.19 2.30
CA GLN A 103 21.18 -4.74 1.95
C GLN A 103 22.09 -3.67 1.37
N LEU A 104 21.51 -2.74 0.62
CA LEU A 104 22.23 -1.62 0.02
C LEU A 104 21.22 -0.51 -0.24
N ASP A 105 21.57 0.70 0.13
CA ASP A 105 20.76 1.86 -0.19
C ASP A 105 21.68 3.00 -0.62
N GLU A 106 21.69 3.24 -1.93
CA GLU A 106 22.45 4.33 -2.54
C GLU A 106 21.54 5.37 -3.18
N ILE A 107 20.25 5.35 -2.82
CA ILE A 107 19.29 6.34 -3.31
C ILE A 107 19.40 7.58 -2.43
N HIS A 108 19.72 8.70 -3.05
CA HIS A 108 19.83 10.00 -2.37
C HIS A 108 18.93 11.01 -3.05
N ASP A 109 18.40 11.92 -2.28
CA ASP A 109 17.61 13.04 -2.79
C ASP A 109 18.47 14.13 -3.40
#